data_921a49277d7da6181f32b11057078378
#
_entry.id   921a49277d7da6181f32b11057078378
#
_cell.length_a   1.000
_cell.length_b   1.000
_cell.length_c   1.000
_cell.angle_alpha   90.00
_cell.angle_beta   90.00
_cell.angle_gamma   90.00
#
_symmetry.space_group_name_H-M   'P 1'
#
loop_
_entity.id
_entity.type
_entity.pdbx_description
1 polymer ?
#
loop_
_entity_poly.entity_id
_entity_poly.type
_entity_poly.pdbx_seq_one_letter_code
_entity_poly.pdbx_strand_id
1 'polypeptide(L)'
;MITTIKCPDCGKIMKVTIEEMALPIVTVTKKMSTDSSWAEIAKKIRNGQSDLKVGDEITFADADGNLVTVQVAHLNPYAENEVAFVLKDCWNVKHEMNEESTNDGGWKESAMRKWLNGEVFNSLPEDLRSVIKTREVRQDLGGDALSVSYDKLWLLSRKEVTDYDTGSDADDIWFTIFDREKSRAKSFGDQMSVWWLRSPEASGSSSFTYVSIDGHSYNYDASGSYGVAFGFLI
;
A
#
# COMPACT_ATOMS: atom_id res chain seq x y z
N MET A 1 -16.07 -29.49 12.79
CA MET A 1 -15.70 -30.71 13.57
C MET A 1 -15.44 -30.32 15.00
N ILE A 2 -16.05 -31.01 15.97
CA ILE A 2 -15.82 -30.74 17.40
C ILE A 2 -14.80 -31.77 17.91
N THR A 3 -13.69 -31.35 18.44
CA THR A 3 -12.73 -32.22 19.12
C THR A 3 -12.60 -31.83 20.61
N THR A 4 -12.20 -32.76 21.43
CA THR A 4 -11.98 -32.51 22.85
C THR A 4 -10.51 -32.69 23.20
N ILE A 5 -9.92 -31.72 23.89
CA ILE A 5 -8.54 -31.75 24.38
C ILE A 5 -8.56 -31.77 25.88
N LYS A 6 -7.81 -32.68 26.50
CA LYS A 6 -7.64 -32.75 27.94
C LYS A 6 -6.37 -31.95 28.35
N CYS A 7 -6.54 -31.00 29.26
CA CYS A 7 -5.40 -30.25 29.78
C CYS A 7 -4.45 -31.19 30.57
N PRO A 8 -3.15 -31.24 30.22
CA PRO A 8 -2.21 -32.12 30.89
C PRO A 8 -1.98 -31.77 32.36
N ASP A 9 -2.11 -30.48 32.75
CA ASP A 9 -1.77 -30.02 34.10
C ASP A 9 -2.95 -30.09 35.09
N CYS A 10 -4.20 -29.93 34.62
CA CYS A 10 -5.37 -29.86 35.50
C CYS A 10 -6.45 -30.90 35.18
N GLY A 11 -6.28 -31.69 34.12
CA GLY A 11 -7.21 -32.74 33.72
C GLY A 11 -8.57 -32.27 33.16
N LYS A 12 -8.84 -30.96 33.05
CA LYS A 12 -10.09 -30.43 32.52
C LYS A 12 -10.20 -30.68 31.02
N ILE A 13 -11.38 -31.09 30.59
CA ILE A 13 -11.72 -31.30 29.18
C ILE A 13 -12.21 -29.98 28.59
N MET A 14 -11.53 -29.51 27.53
CA MET A 14 -11.96 -28.39 26.72
C MET A 14 -12.53 -28.90 25.40
N LYS A 15 -13.69 -28.38 25.02
CA LYS A 15 -14.24 -28.59 23.67
C LYS A 15 -13.65 -27.55 22.75
N VAL A 16 -12.97 -27.98 21.71
CA VAL A 16 -12.48 -27.11 20.63
C VAL A 16 -13.33 -27.39 19.40
N THR A 17 -14.01 -26.37 18.94
CA THR A 17 -14.72 -26.42 17.66
C THR A 17 -13.76 -25.97 16.58
N ILE A 18 -13.38 -26.88 15.67
CA ILE A 18 -12.65 -26.53 14.46
C ILE A 18 -13.71 -26.24 13.41
N GLU A 19 -13.97 -24.97 13.16
CA GLU A 19 -14.75 -24.55 12.00
C GLU A 19 -13.85 -24.67 10.75
N GLU A 20 -14.37 -25.30 9.69
CA GLU A 20 -13.72 -25.32 8.39
C GLU A 20 -13.44 -23.89 7.96
N MET A 21 -12.20 -23.61 7.56
CA MET A 21 -11.80 -22.29 7.07
C MET A 21 -12.63 -21.96 5.82
N ALA A 22 -13.67 -21.20 6.00
CA ALA A 22 -14.30 -20.47 4.92
C ALA A 22 -13.36 -19.33 4.47
N LEU A 23 -13.36 -19.09 3.19
CA LEU A 23 -12.68 -18.03 2.41
C LEU A 23 -12.20 -16.77 3.19
N PRO A 24 -11.16 -16.06 2.71
CA PRO A 24 -10.44 -15.05 3.47
C PRO A 24 -11.39 -14.01 4.08
N ILE A 25 -11.41 -13.96 5.41
CA ILE A 25 -12.19 -13.01 6.18
C ILE A 25 -11.46 -11.66 6.10
N VAL A 26 -12.10 -10.68 5.47
CA VAL A 26 -11.68 -9.28 5.58
C VAL A 26 -12.03 -8.81 7.00
N THR A 27 -11.03 -8.62 7.85
CA THR A 27 -11.24 -8.10 9.21
C THR A 27 -11.03 -6.59 9.21
N VAL A 28 -12.10 -5.82 9.41
CA VAL A 28 -12.01 -4.37 9.59
C VAL A 28 -11.74 -4.08 11.06
N THR A 29 -10.57 -3.59 11.39
CA THR A 29 -10.16 -3.27 12.77
C THR A 29 -10.68 -1.91 13.24
N LYS A 30 -11.89 -1.57 12.94
CA LYS A 30 -12.76 -0.67 13.69
C LYS A 30 -14.19 -0.80 13.17
N LYS A 31 -14.97 -1.68 13.83
CA LYS A 31 -16.45 -1.71 13.80
C LYS A 31 -17.17 -1.29 12.50
N MET A 32 -16.83 -1.93 11.38
CA MET A 32 -17.83 -2.24 10.36
C MET A 32 -18.12 -3.74 10.48
N SER A 33 -19.36 -4.13 10.26
CA SER A 33 -19.79 -5.54 10.39
C SER A 33 -18.84 -6.45 9.59
N THR A 34 -18.45 -7.54 10.17
CA THR A 34 -17.43 -8.52 9.78
C THR A 34 -17.66 -9.22 8.42
N ASP A 35 -18.56 -8.72 7.55
CA ASP A 35 -19.01 -9.40 6.34
C ASP A 35 -18.98 -8.54 5.06
N SER A 36 -18.32 -7.38 5.05
CA SER A 36 -18.33 -6.56 3.84
C SER A 36 -17.20 -6.98 2.90
N SER A 37 -17.56 -7.50 1.72
CA SER A 37 -16.63 -7.75 0.63
C SER A 37 -16.06 -6.44 0.06
N TRP A 38 -14.93 -6.49 -0.63
CA TRP A 38 -14.37 -5.33 -1.35
C TRP A 38 -15.37 -4.74 -2.35
N ALA A 39 -16.23 -5.56 -2.95
CA ALA A 39 -17.30 -5.10 -3.83
C ALA A 39 -18.33 -4.22 -3.12
N GLU A 40 -18.70 -4.56 -1.87
CA GLU A 40 -19.62 -3.73 -1.07
C GLU A 40 -18.97 -2.44 -0.60
N ILE A 41 -17.70 -2.48 -0.17
CA ILE A 41 -16.93 -1.29 0.18
C ILE A 41 -16.88 -0.35 -1.02
N ALA A 42 -16.50 -0.84 -2.20
CA ALA A 42 -16.45 -0.07 -3.43
C ALA A 42 -17.81 0.50 -3.84
N LYS A 43 -18.90 -0.26 -3.65
CA LYS A 43 -20.26 0.22 -3.91
C LYS A 43 -20.62 1.39 -3.00
N LYS A 44 -20.32 1.30 -1.71
CA LYS A 44 -20.59 2.39 -0.75
C LYS A 44 -19.79 3.64 -1.09
N ILE A 45 -18.50 3.48 -1.44
CA ILE A 45 -17.63 4.61 -1.86
C ILE A 45 -18.23 5.30 -3.10
N ARG A 46 -18.51 4.55 -4.17
CA ARG A 46 -19.07 5.10 -5.43
C ARG A 46 -20.40 5.84 -5.23
N ASN A 47 -21.18 5.43 -4.27
CA ASN A 47 -22.50 6.03 -3.98
C ASN A 47 -22.39 7.22 -2.99
N GLY A 48 -21.21 7.58 -2.51
CA GLY A 48 -21.05 8.59 -1.46
C GLY A 48 -21.63 8.19 -0.10
N GLN A 49 -21.77 6.88 0.13
CA GLN A 49 -22.38 6.29 1.35
C GLN A 49 -21.34 5.60 2.24
N SER A 50 -20.07 5.84 1.96
CA SER A 50 -18.97 5.28 2.77
C SER A 50 -18.87 6.02 4.09
N ASP A 51 -18.72 5.28 5.19
CA ASP A 51 -18.44 5.78 6.54
C ASP A 51 -16.95 5.65 6.92
N LEU A 52 -16.11 5.29 5.95
CA LEU A 52 -14.65 5.20 6.11
C LEU A 52 -14.05 6.54 6.51
N LYS A 53 -13.06 6.46 7.38
CA LYS A 53 -12.26 7.61 7.87
C LYS A 53 -10.80 7.37 7.64
N VAL A 54 -10.03 8.42 7.46
CA VAL A 54 -8.57 8.34 7.40
C VAL A 54 -8.03 7.62 8.63
N GLY A 55 -7.19 6.61 8.42
CA GLY A 55 -6.65 5.74 9.43
C GLY A 55 -7.45 4.46 9.72
N ASP A 56 -8.66 4.30 9.14
CA ASP A 56 -9.38 3.02 9.24
C ASP A 56 -8.59 1.91 8.52
N GLU A 57 -8.58 0.73 9.11
CA GLU A 57 -7.76 -0.41 8.67
C GLU A 57 -8.61 -1.54 8.14
N ILE A 58 -8.14 -2.16 7.05
CA ILE A 58 -8.72 -3.37 6.48
C ILE A 58 -7.60 -4.40 6.30
N THR A 59 -7.82 -5.62 6.80
CA THR A 59 -6.87 -6.72 6.63
C THR A 59 -7.45 -7.78 5.70
N PHE A 60 -6.63 -8.27 4.79
CA PHE A 60 -6.96 -9.37 3.87
C PHE A 60 -5.77 -10.34 3.77
N ALA A 61 -5.98 -11.53 3.20
CA ALA A 61 -4.91 -12.46 2.87
C ALA A 61 -4.54 -12.32 1.38
N ASP A 62 -3.23 -12.33 1.07
CA ASP A 62 -2.74 -12.45 -0.30
C ASP A 62 -2.91 -13.91 -0.81
N ALA A 63 -2.47 -14.17 -2.05
CA ALA A 63 -2.56 -15.49 -2.66
C ALA A 63 -1.76 -16.57 -1.91
N ASP A 64 -0.73 -16.18 -1.18
CA ASP A 64 0.12 -17.07 -0.38
C ASP A 64 -0.38 -17.24 1.06
N GLY A 65 -1.46 -16.53 1.42
CA GLY A 65 -2.06 -16.56 2.75
C GLY A 65 -1.42 -15.60 3.76
N ASN A 66 -0.54 -14.71 3.33
CA ASN A 66 0.02 -13.68 4.21
C ASN A 66 -1.03 -12.62 4.52
N LEU A 67 -1.13 -12.22 5.78
CA LEU A 67 -2.05 -11.15 6.19
C LEU A 67 -1.46 -9.78 5.84
N VAL A 68 -2.21 -9.02 5.07
CA VAL A 68 -1.87 -7.68 4.61
C VAL A 68 -2.88 -6.70 5.17
N THR A 69 -2.40 -5.66 5.83
CA THR A 69 -3.26 -4.57 6.35
C THR A 69 -3.04 -3.31 5.53
N VAL A 70 -4.14 -2.74 5.07
CA VAL A 70 -4.16 -1.42 4.43
C VAL A 70 -4.88 -0.41 5.31
N GLN A 71 -4.52 0.85 5.15
CA GLN A 71 -5.15 1.97 5.85
C GLN A 71 -5.79 2.92 4.83
N VAL A 72 -6.91 3.51 5.18
CA VAL A 72 -7.46 4.66 4.45
C VAL A 72 -6.48 5.83 4.58
N ALA A 73 -5.84 6.19 3.48
CA ALA A 73 -4.82 7.22 3.46
C ALA A 73 -5.40 8.62 3.21
N HIS A 74 -6.39 8.71 2.34
CA HIS A 74 -7.07 9.96 2.00
C HIS A 74 -8.46 9.69 1.43
N LEU A 75 -9.39 10.62 1.66
CA LEU A 75 -10.75 10.59 1.08
C LEU A 75 -10.83 11.61 -0.06
N ASN A 76 -11.39 11.18 -1.20
CA ASN A 76 -11.54 12.00 -2.41
C ASN A 76 -10.20 12.59 -2.91
N PRO A 77 -9.12 11.78 -3.10
CA PRO A 77 -7.80 12.31 -3.42
C PRO A 77 -7.74 13.00 -4.78
N TYR A 78 -8.35 12.42 -5.80
CA TYR A 78 -8.25 12.90 -7.18
C TYR A 78 -9.62 13.10 -7.85
N ALA A 79 -10.66 12.49 -7.30
CA ALA A 79 -12.06 12.68 -7.72
C ALA A 79 -13.01 12.48 -6.55
N GLU A 80 -14.25 12.93 -6.70
CA GLU A 80 -15.32 12.62 -5.74
C GLU A 80 -15.60 11.12 -5.68
N ASN A 81 -15.98 10.64 -4.52
CA ASN A 81 -16.29 9.23 -4.27
C ASN A 81 -15.13 8.29 -4.61
N GLU A 82 -13.95 8.69 -4.20
CA GLU A 82 -12.73 7.90 -4.22
C GLU A 82 -12.11 7.79 -2.83
N VAL A 83 -11.45 6.67 -2.58
CA VAL A 83 -10.68 6.45 -1.35
C VAL A 83 -9.31 5.92 -1.74
N ALA A 84 -8.25 6.60 -1.29
CA ALA A 84 -6.89 6.09 -1.37
C ALA A 84 -6.60 5.20 -0.17
N PHE A 85 -6.15 4.00 -0.44
CA PHE A 85 -5.61 3.07 0.53
C PHE A 85 -4.09 2.97 0.37
N VAL A 86 -3.39 2.74 1.47
CA VAL A 86 -1.94 2.48 1.49
C VAL A 86 -1.65 1.31 2.43
N LEU A 87 -0.64 0.52 2.13
CA LEU A 87 -0.16 -0.49 3.07
C LEU A 87 0.18 0.15 4.42
N LYS A 88 -0.28 -0.46 5.52
CA LYS A 88 0.08 -0.05 6.88
C LYS A 88 1.57 -0.24 7.13
N ASP A 89 2.07 -1.41 6.79
CA ASP A 89 3.47 -1.81 6.86
C ASP A 89 3.99 -2.17 5.47
N CYS A 90 5.27 -2.50 5.35
CA CYS A 90 5.85 -2.90 4.08
C CYS A 90 5.30 -4.26 3.61
N TRP A 91 5.22 -4.43 2.30
CA TRP A 91 4.96 -5.71 1.68
C TRP A 91 5.98 -6.75 2.14
N ASN A 92 5.63 -8.02 2.08
CA ASN A 92 6.44 -9.15 2.58
C ASN A 92 7.76 -9.40 1.82
N VAL A 93 8.02 -8.65 0.76
CA VAL A 93 9.24 -8.71 -0.03
C VAL A 93 9.83 -7.31 -0.16
N LYS A 94 11.15 -7.19 0.08
CA LYS A 94 11.92 -6.00 -0.28
C LYS A 94 12.28 -6.06 -1.75
N HIS A 95 12.33 -4.90 -2.40
CA HIS A 95 12.62 -4.83 -3.83
C HIS A 95 13.42 -3.57 -4.14
N GLU A 96 14.24 -3.60 -5.19
CA GLU A 96 14.90 -2.44 -5.77
C GLU A 96 13.95 -1.65 -6.67
N MET A 97 14.22 -0.37 -6.88
CA MET A 97 13.50 0.44 -7.87
C MET A 97 13.86 0.01 -9.29
N ASN A 98 15.16 -0.27 -9.54
CA ASN A 98 15.71 -0.78 -10.79
C ASN A 98 16.88 -1.72 -10.49
N GLU A 99 17.18 -2.66 -11.39
CA GLU A 99 18.35 -3.54 -11.29
C GLU A 99 19.65 -2.72 -11.36
N GLU A 100 19.65 -1.69 -12.20
CA GLU A 100 20.78 -0.77 -12.38
C GLU A 100 20.61 0.48 -11.51
N SER A 101 21.74 1.12 -11.19
CA SER A 101 21.79 2.40 -10.47
C SER A 101 21.36 3.55 -11.37
N THR A 102 20.10 3.61 -11.74
CA THR A 102 19.52 4.65 -12.61
C THR A 102 18.09 4.99 -12.22
N ASN A 103 17.72 6.26 -12.36
CA ASN A 103 16.35 6.73 -12.27
C ASN A 103 15.79 7.20 -13.62
N ASP A 104 16.45 6.84 -14.72
CA ASP A 104 16.03 7.19 -16.07
C ASP A 104 14.61 6.72 -16.37
N GLY A 105 13.79 7.60 -16.96
CA GLY A 105 12.38 7.33 -17.22
C GLY A 105 11.47 7.36 -15.99
N GLY A 106 12.04 7.62 -14.81
CA GLY A 106 11.30 7.78 -13.54
C GLY A 106 10.47 6.57 -13.15
N TRP A 107 9.34 6.84 -12.51
CA TRP A 107 8.40 5.79 -12.09
C TRP A 107 7.91 4.93 -13.26
N LYS A 108 7.55 5.57 -14.36
CA LYS A 108 6.95 4.89 -15.54
C LYS A 108 7.79 3.73 -16.04
N GLU A 109 9.11 3.89 -16.14
CA GLU A 109 10.01 2.88 -16.69
C GLU A 109 10.61 1.95 -15.62
N SER A 110 10.39 2.24 -14.33
CA SER A 110 11.00 1.47 -13.24
C SER A 110 10.60 -0.01 -13.24
N ALA A 111 11.55 -0.86 -12.83
CA ALA A 111 11.29 -2.29 -12.60
C ALA A 111 10.28 -2.50 -11.48
N MET A 112 10.34 -1.67 -10.44
CA MET A 112 9.39 -1.66 -9.33
C MET A 112 7.93 -1.50 -9.82
N ARG A 113 7.67 -0.55 -10.71
CA ARG A 113 6.32 -0.35 -11.26
C ARG A 113 5.81 -1.57 -12.02
N LYS A 114 6.68 -2.18 -12.82
CA LYS A 114 6.35 -3.38 -13.60
C LYS A 114 6.02 -4.55 -12.69
N TRP A 115 6.83 -4.75 -11.66
CA TRP A 115 6.61 -5.77 -10.64
C TRP A 115 5.33 -5.55 -9.85
N LEU A 116 5.06 -4.31 -9.37
CA LEU A 116 3.83 -4.00 -8.63
C LEU A 116 2.57 -4.23 -9.46
N ASN A 117 2.55 -3.77 -10.73
CA ASN A 117 1.38 -3.91 -11.59
C ASN A 117 1.29 -5.26 -12.31
N GLY A 118 2.26 -6.13 -12.13
CA GLY A 118 2.30 -7.51 -12.60
C GLY A 118 2.11 -8.51 -11.47
N GLU A 119 3.21 -8.92 -10.86
CA GLU A 119 3.27 -9.99 -9.88
C GLU A 119 2.50 -9.66 -8.61
N VAL A 120 2.77 -8.49 -7.99
CA VAL A 120 2.10 -8.10 -6.74
C VAL A 120 0.61 -7.90 -6.95
N PHE A 121 0.19 -7.20 -8.01
CA PHE A 121 -1.24 -7.03 -8.31
C PHE A 121 -1.95 -8.37 -8.48
N ASN A 122 -1.32 -9.33 -9.14
CA ASN A 122 -1.90 -10.65 -9.37
C ASN A 122 -1.98 -11.51 -8.10
N SER A 123 -1.18 -11.22 -7.08
CA SER A 123 -1.24 -11.90 -5.77
C SER A 123 -2.33 -11.36 -4.84
N LEU A 124 -2.93 -10.20 -5.16
CA LEU A 124 -4.06 -9.67 -4.40
C LEU A 124 -5.34 -10.49 -4.61
N PRO A 125 -6.26 -10.54 -3.61
CA PRO A 125 -7.56 -11.20 -3.76
C PRO A 125 -8.32 -10.72 -5.01
N GLU A 126 -9.00 -11.62 -5.69
CA GLU A 126 -9.72 -11.30 -6.93
C GLU A 126 -10.81 -10.24 -6.74
N ASP A 127 -11.53 -10.30 -5.63
CA ASP A 127 -12.57 -9.32 -5.29
C ASP A 127 -11.97 -7.92 -5.08
N LEU A 128 -10.77 -7.82 -4.47
CA LEU A 128 -10.04 -6.56 -4.35
C LEU A 128 -9.57 -6.07 -5.73
N ARG A 129 -8.91 -6.93 -6.51
CA ARG A 129 -8.42 -6.58 -7.86
C ARG A 129 -9.52 -6.05 -8.77
N SER A 130 -10.73 -6.61 -8.65
CA SER A 130 -11.87 -6.24 -9.48
C SER A 130 -12.39 -4.82 -9.25
N VAL A 131 -12.10 -4.22 -8.08
CA VAL A 131 -12.60 -2.89 -7.69
C VAL A 131 -11.53 -1.82 -7.69
N ILE A 132 -10.24 -2.18 -7.73
CA ILE A 132 -9.14 -1.22 -7.83
C ILE A 132 -9.24 -0.41 -9.13
N LYS A 133 -9.33 0.91 -8.98
CA LYS A 133 -9.33 1.85 -10.10
C LYS A 133 -7.94 1.99 -10.71
N THR A 134 -7.89 2.33 -11.99
CA THR A 134 -6.64 2.76 -12.64
C THR A 134 -6.42 4.23 -12.34
N ARG A 135 -5.24 4.55 -11.85
CA ARG A 135 -4.77 5.91 -11.64
C ARG A 135 -3.87 6.36 -12.77
N GLU A 136 -4.05 7.57 -13.27
CA GLU A 136 -3.04 8.26 -14.07
C GLU A 136 -1.98 8.85 -13.13
N VAL A 137 -0.74 8.45 -13.30
CA VAL A 137 0.42 8.96 -12.55
C VAL A 137 1.27 9.80 -13.50
N ARG A 138 1.45 11.07 -13.14
CA ARG A 138 2.23 12.03 -13.92
C ARG A 138 3.52 12.35 -13.18
N GLN A 139 4.62 12.46 -13.90
CA GLN A 139 5.90 12.92 -13.39
C GLN A 139 6.54 13.88 -14.37
N ASP A 140 7.01 15.02 -13.88
CA ASP A 140 7.91 15.90 -14.59
C ASP A 140 9.36 15.44 -14.30
N LEU A 141 10.02 14.93 -15.31
CA LEU A 141 11.40 14.46 -15.22
C LEU A 141 12.40 15.51 -15.76
N GLY A 142 11.91 16.73 -16.00
CA GLY A 142 12.65 17.75 -16.72
C GLY A 142 12.56 17.55 -18.25
N GLY A 143 12.65 18.65 -19.00
CA GLY A 143 12.48 18.65 -20.45
C GLY A 143 11.07 18.99 -20.89
N ASP A 144 10.70 18.66 -22.14
CA ASP A 144 9.47 19.14 -22.77
C ASP A 144 8.25 18.20 -22.60
N ALA A 145 8.42 17.04 -22.00
CA ALA A 145 7.36 16.04 -21.92
C ALA A 145 7.16 15.46 -20.53
N LEU A 146 5.90 15.45 -20.07
CA LEU A 146 5.52 14.73 -18.87
C LEU A 146 5.60 13.22 -19.10
N SER A 147 6.16 12.51 -18.13
CA SER A 147 6.08 11.06 -18.04
C SER A 147 4.72 10.66 -17.49
N VAL A 148 3.94 9.87 -18.23
CA VAL A 148 2.60 9.45 -17.83
C VAL A 148 2.52 7.94 -17.82
N SER A 149 2.01 7.37 -16.73
CA SER A 149 1.68 5.96 -16.60
C SER A 149 0.26 5.76 -16.07
N TYR A 150 -0.28 4.55 -16.26
CA TYR A 150 -1.61 4.16 -15.79
C TYR A 150 -1.44 2.92 -14.92
N ASP A 151 -1.73 3.05 -13.62
CA ASP A 151 -1.35 2.07 -12.62
C ASP A 151 -2.52 1.66 -11.74
N LYS A 152 -2.57 0.38 -11.40
CA LYS A 152 -3.46 -0.17 -10.38
C LYS A 152 -2.85 -0.04 -9.00
N LEU A 153 -1.55 -0.33 -8.90
CA LEU A 153 -0.75 -0.14 -7.70
C LEU A 153 0.38 0.84 -8.01
N TRP A 154 0.66 1.75 -7.07
CA TRP A 154 1.78 2.68 -7.21
C TRP A 154 2.51 2.87 -5.89
N LEU A 155 3.81 3.16 -5.93
CA LEU A 155 4.48 3.74 -4.78
C LEU A 155 4.02 5.19 -4.62
N LEU A 156 3.88 5.63 -3.39
CA LEU A 156 3.54 7.01 -3.10
C LEU A 156 4.69 7.93 -3.53
N SER A 157 4.35 9.17 -3.92
CA SER A 157 5.35 10.21 -4.15
C SER A 157 5.81 10.82 -2.83
N ARG A 158 6.90 11.57 -2.90
CA ARG A 158 7.36 12.39 -1.78
C ARG A 158 6.31 13.43 -1.40
N LYS A 159 5.61 14.01 -2.38
CA LYS A 159 4.51 14.96 -2.16
C LYS A 159 3.35 14.32 -1.38
N GLU A 160 2.92 13.12 -1.77
CA GLU A 160 1.83 12.40 -1.09
C GLU A 160 2.16 12.09 0.37
N VAL A 161 3.43 11.87 0.71
CA VAL A 161 3.85 11.45 2.06
C VAL A 161 4.32 12.62 2.94
N THR A 162 5.03 13.60 2.38
CA THR A 162 5.69 14.64 3.20
C THR A 162 5.18 16.05 2.96
N ASP A 163 4.26 16.25 2.00
CA ASP A 163 3.83 17.55 1.46
C ASP A 163 4.96 18.38 0.82
N TYR A 164 6.14 17.78 0.64
CA TYR A 164 7.26 18.44 0.00
C TYR A 164 7.26 18.15 -1.50
N ASP A 165 7.06 19.19 -2.29
CA ASP A 165 7.11 19.11 -3.74
C ASP A 165 8.56 19.22 -4.23
N THR A 166 9.00 18.21 -4.98
CA THR A 166 10.30 18.21 -5.67
C THR A 166 10.22 18.82 -7.06
N GLY A 167 9.01 19.23 -7.50
CA GLY A 167 8.72 19.63 -8.87
C GLY A 167 8.35 18.44 -9.77
N SER A 168 8.76 17.24 -9.45
CA SER A 168 8.45 16.05 -10.28
C SER A 168 7.03 15.50 -10.08
N ASP A 169 6.40 15.78 -8.95
CA ASP A 169 5.12 15.21 -8.54
C ASP A 169 4.08 16.30 -8.22
N ALA A 170 4.12 17.41 -8.96
CA ALA A 170 3.33 18.63 -8.67
C ALA A 170 1.80 18.39 -8.69
N ASP A 171 1.31 17.45 -9.49
CA ASP A 171 -0.11 17.09 -9.57
C ASP A 171 -0.60 16.24 -8.39
N ASP A 172 0.31 15.76 -7.54
CA ASP A 172 -0.04 14.96 -6.38
C ASP A 172 -0.52 15.83 -5.22
N ILE A 173 -1.32 15.22 -4.37
CA ILE A 173 -1.80 15.84 -3.13
C ILE A 173 -1.16 15.15 -1.93
N TRP A 174 -0.99 15.87 -0.85
CA TRP A 174 -0.56 15.29 0.42
C TRP A 174 -1.67 14.44 1.05
N PHE A 175 -1.32 13.21 1.45
CA PHE A 175 -2.27 12.32 2.11
C PHE A 175 -2.29 12.58 3.62
N THR A 176 -3.46 12.90 4.14
CA THR A 176 -3.65 13.34 5.52
C THR A 176 -3.32 12.30 6.59
N ILE A 177 -3.21 11.02 6.22
CA ILE A 177 -2.70 9.98 7.14
C ILE A 177 -1.25 10.24 7.57
N PHE A 178 -0.47 10.96 6.75
CA PHE A 178 0.94 11.26 7.01
C PHE A 178 1.15 12.64 7.68
N ASP A 179 0.24 13.04 8.56
CA ASP A 179 0.24 14.34 9.25
C ASP A 179 1.46 14.56 10.16
N ARG A 180 2.14 13.47 10.55
CA ARG A 180 3.32 13.49 11.41
C ARG A 180 4.39 12.55 10.90
N GLU A 181 5.65 12.83 11.22
CA GLU A 181 6.78 11.98 10.86
C GLU A 181 6.60 10.54 11.33
N LYS A 182 6.11 10.33 12.55
CA LYS A 182 5.85 9.00 13.09
C LYS A 182 4.80 8.19 12.31
N SER A 183 3.84 8.86 11.67
CA SER A 183 2.82 8.18 10.85
C SER A 183 3.38 7.69 9.51
N ARG A 184 4.58 8.14 9.12
CA ARG A 184 5.28 7.73 7.90
C ARG A 184 6.17 6.50 8.12
N ALA A 185 6.49 6.18 9.38
CA ALA A 185 7.33 5.05 9.72
C ALA A 185 6.57 3.73 9.47
N LYS A 186 7.24 2.75 8.86
CA LYS A 186 6.67 1.44 8.54
C LYS A 186 7.59 0.31 8.97
N SER A 187 7.01 -0.86 9.18
CA SER A 187 7.75 -2.08 9.53
C SER A 187 7.89 -3.01 8.32
N PHE A 188 8.91 -3.85 8.35
CA PHE A 188 9.07 -5.04 7.53
C PHE A 188 9.21 -6.23 8.46
N GLY A 189 8.18 -7.07 8.52
CA GLY A 189 8.03 -8.01 9.63
C GLY A 189 7.94 -7.26 10.96
N ASP A 190 8.69 -7.70 11.97
CA ASP A 190 8.69 -7.13 13.32
C ASP A 190 9.70 -5.96 13.50
N GLN A 191 10.34 -5.50 12.44
CA GLN A 191 11.38 -4.47 12.51
C GLN A 191 11.01 -3.24 11.70
N MET A 192 11.34 -2.05 12.23
CA MET A 192 11.23 -0.81 11.50
C MET A 192 12.08 -0.89 10.23
N SER A 193 11.55 -0.38 9.14
CA SER A 193 12.19 -0.46 7.83
C SER A 193 12.15 0.88 7.10
N VAL A 194 13.16 1.12 6.30
CA VAL A 194 13.12 2.13 5.23
C VAL A 194 12.24 1.59 4.10
N TRP A 195 11.55 2.49 3.37
CA TRP A 195 10.69 2.09 2.28
C TRP A 195 10.67 3.10 1.14
N TRP A 196 10.54 2.60 -0.09
CA TRP A 196 10.64 3.39 -1.31
C TRP A 196 9.44 4.31 -1.54
N LEU A 197 9.73 5.48 -2.09
CA LEU A 197 8.80 6.37 -2.78
C LEU A 197 9.12 6.40 -4.28
N ARG A 198 8.15 6.78 -5.12
CA ARG A 198 8.35 6.80 -6.58
C ARG A 198 9.08 8.05 -7.10
N SER A 199 9.26 9.08 -6.29
CA SER A 199 9.86 10.34 -6.70
C SER A 199 11.35 10.15 -7.01
N PRO A 200 11.79 10.39 -8.26
CA PRO A 200 13.21 10.37 -8.60
C PRO A 200 13.90 11.59 -8.00
N GLU A 201 15.20 11.48 -7.77
CA GLU A 201 16.02 12.63 -7.39
C GLU A 201 16.23 13.56 -8.59
N ALA A 202 15.82 14.82 -8.44
CA ALA A 202 15.88 15.80 -9.55
C ALA A 202 17.31 16.17 -9.96
N SER A 203 18.28 16.10 -9.03
CA SER A 203 19.68 16.49 -9.27
C SER A 203 20.62 15.31 -9.57
N GLY A 204 20.13 14.08 -9.50
CA GLY A 204 20.89 12.86 -9.68
C GLY A 204 20.21 11.91 -10.65
N SER A 205 21.00 11.12 -11.37
CA SER A 205 20.49 10.15 -12.35
C SER A 205 20.37 8.71 -11.83
N SER A 206 20.66 8.48 -10.54
CA SER A 206 20.76 7.14 -9.97
C SER A 206 19.79 6.84 -8.83
N SER A 207 19.10 7.86 -8.30
CA SER A 207 18.44 7.73 -7.00
C SER A 207 16.93 7.98 -7.06
N PHE A 208 16.21 7.28 -6.18
CA PHE A 208 14.82 7.57 -5.83
C PHE A 208 14.72 7.97 -4.36
N THR A 209 13.64 8.64 -4.04
CA THR A 209 13.32 9.01 -2.65
C THR A 209 12.88 7.78 -1.86
N TYR A 210 13.25 7.73 -0.58
CA TYR A 210 12.76 6.75 0.40
C TYR A 210 12.38 7.44 1.70
N VAL A 211 11.59 6.78 2.54
CA VAL A 211 11.29 7.18 3.91
C VAL A 211 12.13 6.36 4.86
N SER A 212 12.83 7.03 5.78
CA SER A 212 13.66 6.39 6.82
C SER A 212 12.79 5.92 8.00
N ILE A 213 13.42 5.18 8.91
CA ILE A 213 12.74 4.62 10.09
C ILE A 213 12.20 5.68 11.06
N ASP A 214 12.68 6.91 10.97
CA ASP A 214 12.22 8.07 11.77
C ASP A 214 11.16 8.91 11.04
N GLY A 215 10.78 8.53 9.80
CA GLY A 215 9.73 9.19 9.02
C GLY A 215 10.22 10.34 8.14
N HIS A 216 11.52 10.63 8.10
CA HIS A 216 12.10 11.61 7.17
C HIS A 216 12.33 11.00 5.79
N SER A 217 12.35 11.84 4.76
CA SER A 217 12.62 11.39 3.40
C SER A 217 14.03 11.78 2.95
N TYR A 218 14.70 10.83 2.28
CA TYR A 218 16.02 10.98 1.70
C TYR A 218 16.07 10.32 0.33
N ASN A 219 17.20 10.42 -0.38
CA ASN A 219 17.41 9.76 -1.66
C ASN A 219 18.45 8.63 -1.51
N TYR A 220 18.26 7.56 -2.26
CA TYR A 220 19.19 6.45 -2.31
C TYR A 220 19.23 5.82 -3.69
N ASP A 221 20.31 5.11 -3.97
CA ASP A 221 20.56 4.41 -5.21
C ASP A 221 19.42 3.44 -5.58
N ALA A 222 18.97 3.51 -6.84
CA ALA A 222 17.82 2.76 -7.34
C ALA A 222 17.99 1.23 -7.24
N SER A 223 19.22 0.73 -7.23
CA SER A 223 19.54 -0.70 -7.08
C SER A 223 19.50 -1.21 -5.64
N GLY A 224 19.23 -0.32 -4.67
CA GLY A 224 19.06 -0.71 -3.27
C GLY A 224 17.78 -1.48 -3.02
N SER A 225 17.83 -2.57 -2.25
CA SER A 225 16.66 -3.38 -1.88
C SER A 225 16.05 -2.88 -0.57
N TYR A 226 14.92 -2.18 -0.64
CA TYR A 226 14.21 -1.60 0.50
C TYR A 226 12.77 -2.09 0.61
N GLY A 227 12.09 -1.72 1.71
CA GLY A 227 10.69 -2.00 1.92
C GLY A 227 9.81 -1.37 0.85
N VAL A 228 8.70 -2.00 0.55
CA VAL A 228 7.73 -1.58 -0.46
C VAL A 228 6.38 -1.34 0.21
N ALA A 229 5.84 -0.13 0.09
CA ALA A 229 4.52 0.21 0.60
C ALA A 229 3.74 0.93 -0.50
N PHE A 230 2.93 0.17 -1.22
CA PHE A 230 2.13 0.69 -2.33
C PHE A 230 0.78 1.23 -1.88
N GLY A 231 0.20 2.10 -2.70
CA GLY A 231 -1.18 2.54 -2.61
C GLY A 231 -2.03 2.05 -3.77
N PHE A 232 -3.36 2.14 -3.60
CA PHE A 232 -4.36 1.92 -4.63
C PHE A 232 -5.62 2.76 -4.38
N LEU A 233 -6.44 2.96 -5.41
CA LEU A 233 -7.73 3.66 -5.36
C LEU A 233 -8.91 2.69 -5.49
N ILE A 234 -9.96 3.01 -4.75
CA ILE A 234 -11.30 2.44 -4.95
C ILE A 234 -12.31 3.55 -5.17
#